data_c5372cbd97da0197794c04ac71e0a394
#
_entry.id   c5372cbd97da0197794c04ac71e0a394
#
_cell.length_a   1.000
_cell.length_b   1.000
_cell.length_c   1.000
_cell.angle_alpha   90.00
_cell.angle_beta   90.00
_cell.angle_gamma   90.00
#
_symmetry.space_group_name_H-M   'P 1'
#
loop_
_entity.id
_entity.type
_entity.pdbx_description
1 polymer ?
#
loop_
_entity_poly.entity_id
_entity_poly.type
_entity_poly.pdbx_seq_one_letter_code
_entity_poly.pdbx_strand_id
1 'polypeptide(L)'
;GGGAGGLGGDKTSNFGEPGKGGDGRSSSITGSSITYAGGGGGGQFYDDSVGAVLSGGVGGTGCGGDGGIMPPSGQVGFNRYAVAGTAGLGGGGGGGGAYFAGGNGGSGVVIITFPDTFPDAQAVVTGGGRVFKFSAGGTRTYVFYGDGTLEFQ
;
A
#
# COMPACT_ATOMS: atom_id res chain seq x y z
N GLY A 1 1.05 0.30 -10.44
CA GLY A 1 2.14 -0.53 -9.91
C GLY A 1 1.67 -1.94 -9.57
N GLY A 2 2.59 -2.90 -9.47
CA GLY A 2 2.31 -4.27 -9.03
C GLY A 2 2.03 -4.35 -7.52
N GLY A 3 1.23 -5.34 -7.10
CA GLY A 3 1.04 -5.71 -5.70
C GLY A 3 1.65 -7.09 -5.41
N ALA A 4 1.70 -7.50 -4.14
CA ALA A 4 2.26 -8.80 -3.74
C ALA A 4 1.39 -10.00 -4.19
N GLY A 5 0.13 -9.78 -4.51
CA GLY A 5 -0.82 -10.80 -4.95
C GLY A 5 -1.14 -10.76 -6.45
N GLY A 6 -0.83 -9.66 -7.15
CA GLY A 6 -1.16 -9.52 -8.56
C GLY A 6 -0.41 -8.41 -9.28
N LEU A 7 -0.40 -8.49 -10.60
CA LEU A 7 0.13 -7.46 -11.46
C LEU A 7 -0.81 -6.24 -11.46
N GLY A 8 -0.25 -5.06 -11.66
CA GLY A 8 -1.03 -3.87 -11.96
C GLY A 8 -1.63 -3.95 -13.37
N GLY A 9 -2.75 -3.27 -13.56
CA GLY A 9 -3.37 -3.15 -14.88
C GLY A 9 -2.60 -2.19 -15.77
N ASP A 10 -2.68 -2.44 -17.07
CA ASP A 10 -2.13 -1.55 -18.09
C ASP A 10 -3.11 -0.40 -18.38
N LYS A 11 -2.57 0.69 -18.88
CA LYS A 11 -3.36 1.77 -19.44
C LYS A 11 -4.03 1.31 -20.74
N THR A 12 -5.34 1.52 -20.88
CA THR A 12 -6.09 1.02 -22.03
C THR A 12 -5.80 1.74 -23.35
N SER A 13 -5.35 3.01 -23.28
CA SER A 13 -4.91 3.81 -24.43
C SER A 13 -4.17 5.05 -23.92
N ASN A 14 -3.58 5.86 -24.81
CA ASN A 14 -2.92 7.12 -24.42
C ASN A 14 -3.83 8.06 -23.62
N PHE A 15 -5.14 8.03 -23.90
CA PHE A 15 -6.17 8.86 -23.27
C PHE A 15 -7.22 8.01 -22.52
N GLY A 16 -7.01 6.69 -22.42
CA GLY A 16 -7.88 5.77 -21.71
C GLY A 16 -7.68 5.82 -20.20
N GLU A 17 -8.43 4.99 -19.50
CA GLU A 17 -8.31 4.86 -18.05
C GLU A 17 -6.90 4.46 -17.64
N PRO A 18 -6.32 5.11 -16.62
CA PRO A 18 -5.02 4.73 -16.11
C PRO A 18 -5.08 3.35 -15.45
N GLY A 19 -3.96 2.64 -15.52
CA GLY A 19 -3.87 1.29 -14.98
C GLY A 19 -4.18 1.24 -13.48
N LYS A 20 -4.97 0.25 -13.09
CA LYS A 20 -5.21 -0.08 -11.68
C LYS A 20 -3.92 -0.59 -11.03
N GLY A 21 -3.76 -0.34 -9.73
CA GLY A 21 -2.75 -1.00 -8.92
C GLY A 21 -3.01 -2.51 -8.79
N GLY A 22 -1.94 -3.30 -8.74
CA GLY A 22 -2.04 -4.74 -8.50
C GLY A 22 -2.51 -5.04 -7.09
N ASP A 23 -3.30 -6.10 -6.92
CA ASP A 23 -3.83 -6.47 -5.63
C ASP A 23 -2.72 -6.97 -4.69
N GLY A 24 -2.85 -6.70 -3.41
CA GLY A 24 -2.00 -7.22 -2.35
C GLY A 24 -2.28 -8.68 -2.06
N ARG A 25 -1.56 -9.22 -1.11
CA ARG A 25 -1.72 -10.60 -0.65
C ARG A 25 -2.30 -10.65 0.76
N SER A 26 -3.36 -11.44 0.95
CA SER A 26 -3.95 -11.65 2.26
C SER A 26 -3.16 -12.67 3.09
N SER A 27 -3.08 -12.40 4.40
CA SER A 27 -2.47 -13.29 5.39
C SER A 27 -3.30 -13.25 6.68
N SER A 28 -3.47 -14.40 7.30
CA SER A 28 -4.12 -14.54 8.62
C SER A 28 -3.13 -14.77 9.76
N ILE A 29 -1.86 -14.50 9.53
CA ILE A 29 -0.78 -14.73 10.50
C ILE A 29 -0.98 -14.00 11.84
N THR A 30 -1.76 -12.90 11.85
CA THR A 30 -2.12 -12.13 13.05
C THR A 30 -3.45 -12.55 13.69
N GLY A 31 -4.05 -13.66 13.22
CA GLY A 31 -5.34 -14.16 13.70
C GLY A 31 -6.56 -13.64 12.93
N SER A 32 -6.42 -12.57 12.16
CA SER A 32 -7.44 -12.04 11.24
C SER A 32 -6.86 -11.88 9.84
N SER A 33 -7.68 -12.09 8.81
CA SER A 33 -7.23 -11.92 7.43
C SER A 33 -7.03 -10.43 7.12
N ILE A 34 -5.78 -10.07 6.84
CA ILE A 34 -5.37 -8.71 6.46
C ILE A 34 -4.67 -8.80 5.10
N THR A 35 -5.00 -7.88 4.19
CA THR A 35 -4.34 -7.80 2.88
C THR A 35 -3.22 -6.77 2.94
N TYR A 36 -2.01 -7.16 2.50
CA TYR A 36 -0.78 -6.38 2.54
C TYR A 36 -0.28 -6.09 1.13
N ALA A 37 0.50 -5.01 0.99
CA ALA A 37 1.29 -4.69 -0.18
C ALA A 37 0.50 -4.61 -1.50
N GLY A 38 -0.63 -3.89 -1.50
CA GLY A 38 -1.32 -3.48 -2.72
C GLY A 38 -0.52 -2.42 -3.49
N GLY A 39 -0.50 -2.50 -4.81
CA GLY A 39 0.18 -1.54 -5.68
C GLY A 39 -0.59 -0.23 -5.83
N GLY A 40 0.10 0.86 -6.09
CA GLY A 40 -0.54 2.15 -6.40
C GLY A 40 -1.15 2.18 -7.80
N GLY A 41 -2.24 2.90 -7.97
CA GLY A 41 -2.88 3.20 -9.25
C GLY A 41 -2.07 4.19 -10.08
N GLY A 42 -2.23 4.18 -11.40
CA GLY A 42 -1.58 5.10 -12.32
C GLY A 42 -2.15 6.51 -12.26
N GLY A 43 -1.32 7.52 -12.46
CA GLY A 43 -1.79 8.90 -12.64
C GLY A 43 -2.34 9.15 -14.04
N GLN A 44 -3.20 10.16 -14.19
CA GLN A 44 -3.83 10.54 -15.45
C GLN A 44 -3.43 11.94 -15.89
N PHE A 45 -3.13 12.07 -17.18
CA PHE A 45 -3.03 13.33 -17.87
C PHE A 45 -4.38 13.65 -18.55
N TYR A 46 -4.88 14.86 -18.38
CA TYR A 46 -6.04 15.34 -19.12
C TYR A 46 -5.61 16.07 -20.39
N ASP A 47 -6.25 15.73 -21.50
CA ASP A 47 -6.10 16.45 -22.77
C ASP A 47 -7.50 16.94 -23.21
N ASP A 48 -7.65 18.25 -23.34
CA ASP A 48 -8.90 18.91 -23.73
C ASP A 48 -9.44 18.43 -25.09
N SER A 49 -8.59 17.86 -25.95
CA SER A 49 -8.96 17.45 -27.31
C SER A 49 -9.72 16.12 -27.38
N VAL A 50 -9.77 15.34 -26.30
CA VAL A 50 -10.23 13.93 -26.34
C VAL A 50 -11.37 13.59 -25.39
N GLY A 51 -11.88 14.54 -24.60
CA GLY A 51 -13.03 14.30 -23.70
C GLY A 51 -12.73 13.25 -22.62
N ALA A 52 -11.79 13.48 -21.76
CA ALA A 52 -11.10 12.47 -20.99
C ALA A 52 -11.81 11.95 -19.74
N VAL A 53 -11.39 10.77 -19.35
CA VAL A 53 -11.60 10.15 -18.04
C VAL A 53 -11.07 11.07 -16.93
N LEU A 54 -11.92 11.36 -15.98
CA LEU A 54 -11.65 12.32 -14.88
C LEU A 54 -11.21 11.61 -13.57
N SER A 55 -10.59 10.42 -13.68
CA SER A 55 -10.12 9.69 -12.49
C SER A 55 -8.70 9.16 -12.72
N GLY A 56 -7.90 9.16 -11.66
CA GLY A 56 -6.69 8.36 -11.61
C GLY A 56 -7.03 6.87 -11.51
N GLY A 57 -6.06 6.01 -11.77
CA GLY A 57 -6.20 4.57 -11.57
C GLY A 57 -6.42 4.23 -10.11
N VAL A 58 -7.33 3.31 -9.83
CA VAL A 58 -7.60 2.85 -8.46
C VAL A 58 -6.40 2.08 -7.94
N GLY A 59 -6.05 2.30 -6.67
CA GLY A 59 -5.06 1.49 -5.97
C GLY A 59 -5.50 0.04 -5.83
N GLY A 60 -4.55 -0.89 -5.77
CA GLY A 60 -4.81 -2.30 -5.53
C GLY A 60 -5.33 -2.55 -4.12
N THR A 61 -6.12 -3.62 -3.94
CA THR A 61 -6.56 -4.05 -2.61
C THR A 61 -5.38 -4.31 -1.70
N GLY A 62 -5.54 -4.06 -0.41
CA GLY A 62 -4.42 -4.13 0.55
C GLY A 62 -3.58 -2.88 0.52
N CYS A 63 -4.25 -1.71 0.54
CA CYS A 63 -3.67 -0.41 0.86
C CYS A 63 -2.89 0.32 -0.25
N GLY A 64 -3.05 -0.04 -1.51
CA GLY A 64 -2.54 0.81 -2.61
C GLY A 64 -3.25 2.15 -2.67
N GLY A 65 -2.50 3.23 -2.91
CA GLY A 65 -3.05 4.58 -3.09
C GLY A 65 -3.57 4.81 -4.51
N ASP A 66 -4.62 5.59 -4.65
CA ASP A 66 -5.18 5.96 -5.95
C ASP A 66 -4.29 6.98 -6.67
N GLY A 67 -4.26 6.89 -8.00
CA GLY A 67 -3.56 7.86 -8.83
C GLY A 67 -4.23 9.23 -8.83
N GLY A 68 -3.41 10.25 -8.96
CA GLY A 68 -3.85 11.64 -9.15
C GLY A 68 -4.28 11.95 -10.58
N ILE A 69 -4.96 13.05 -10.77
CA ILE A 69 -5.38 13.55 -12.08
C ILE A 69 -4.96 15.00 -12.26
N MET A 70 -4.82 15.42 -13.51
CA MET A 70 -4.86 16.82 -13.90
C MET A 70 -6.24 17.12 -14.48
N PRO A 71 -7.10 17.89 -13.78
CA PRO A 71 -8.40 18.28 -14.33
C PRO A 71 -8.23 19.35 -15.41
N PRO A 72 -9.25 19.55 -16.26
CA PRO A 72 -9.31 20.69 -17.16
C PRO A 72 -9.16 22.01 -16.42
N SER A 73 -8.63 23.03 -17.10
CA SER A 73 -8.51 24.37 -16.55
C SER A 73 -9.86 24.89 -16.05
N GLY A 74 -9.91 25.31 -14.78
CA GLY A 74 -11.11 25.89 -14.17
C GLY A 74 -12.09 24.90 -13.54
N GLN A 75 -11.89 23.60 -13.65
CA GLN A 75 -12.74 22.63 -12.94
C GLN A 75 -12.24 22.39 -11.51
N VAL A 76 -13.18 22.32 -10.59
CA VAL A 76 -12.98 22.04 -9.14
C VAL A 76 -13.71 20.74 -8.78
N GLY A 77 -13.28 20.11 -7.70
CA GLY A 77 -13.95 18.90 -7.18
C GLY A 77 -13.36 17.56 -7.61
N PHE A 78 -12.29 17.57 -8.41
CA PHE A 78 -11.55 16.36 -8.76
C PHE A 78 -10.38 16.11 -7.80
N ASN A 79 -10.08 14.84 -7.55
CA ASN A 79 -8.92 14.47 -6.76
C ASN A 79 -7.65 14.71 -7.59
N ARG A 80 -7.00 15.85 -7.35
CA ARG A 80 -5.81 16.31 -8.10
C ARG A 80 -4.54 15.60 -7.68
N TYR A 81 -4.50 15.16 -6.44
CA TYR A 81 -3.32 14.60 -5.83
C TYR A 81 -3.41 13.08 -5.78
N ALA A 82 -2.32 12.44 -6.01
CA ALA A 82 -2.17 11.03 -5.79
C ALA A 82 -2.28 10.71 -4.29
N VAL A 83 -2.89 9.57 -3.98
CA VAL A 83 -3.06 9.11 -2.61
C VAL A 83 -1.84 8.30 -2.19
N ALA A 84 -1.38 8.52 -0.97
CA ALA A 84 -0.33 7.70 -0.40
C ALA A 84 -0.84 6.28 -0.12
N GLY A 85 0.06 5.30 -0.18
CA GLY A 85 -0.18 3.96 0.34
C GLY A 85 -0.39 3.98 1.85
N THR A 86 -1.19 3.04 2.36
CA THR A 86 -1.48 2.94 3.80
C THR A 86 -0.24 2.51 4.57
N ALA A 87 0.11 3.27 5.59
CA ALA A 87 1.21 2.95 6.48
C ALA A 87 0.94 1.67 7.29
N GLY A 88 1.98 0.89 7.55
CA GLY A 88 1.93 -0.36 8.31
C GLY A 88 1.42 -1.56 7.51
N LEU A 89 1.09 -1.38 6.23
CA LEU A 89 0.63 -2.45 5.34
C LEU A 89 1.49 -2.59 4.08
N GLY A 90 2.48 -1.71 3.87
CA GLY A 90 3.39 -1.76 2.73
C GLY A 90 2.76 -1.43 1.38
N GLY A 91 1.69 -0.64 1.36
CA GLY A 91 1.01 -0.25 0.13
C GLY A 91 1.83 0.69 -0.75
N GLY A 92 1.75 0.54 -2.06
CA GLY A 92 2.32 1.48 -3.01
C GLY A 92 1.56 2.80 -3.05
N GLY A 93 2.24 3.93 -3.21
CA GLY A 93 1.58 5.21 -3.48
C GLY A 93 1.07 5.32 -4.92
N GLY A 94 0.02 6.09 -5.14
CA GLY A 94 -0.52 6.36 -6.46
C GLY A 94 0.40 7.21 -7.33
N GLY A 95 0.35 7.02 -8.64
CA GLY A 95 1.05 7.88 -9.59
C GLY A 95 0.48 9.29 -9.63
N GLY A 96 1.34 10.30 -9.77
CA GLY A 96 0.92 11.69 -9.95
C GLY A 96 0.22 11.90 -11.29
N GLY A 97 -0.76 12.78 -11.32
CA GLY A 97 -1.24 13.38 -12.55
C GLY A 97 -0.17 14.35 -13.10
N ALA A 98 -0.37 14.87 -14.33
CA ALA A 98 0.55 15.83 -14.90
C ALA A 98 0.77 17.01 -13.94
N TYR A 99 2.01 17.39 -13.74
CA TYR A 99 2.49 18.45 -12.87
C TYR A 99 2.27 18.25 -11.35
N PHE A 100 1.69 17.14 -10.95
CA PHE A 100 1.49 16.80 -9.53
C PHE A 100 2.37 15.60 -9.11
N ALA A 101 2.87 15.68 -7.91
CA ALA A 101 3.65 14.59 -7.35
C ALA A 101 2.81 13.33 -7.14
N GLY A 102 3.44 12.17 -7.25
CA GLY A 102 2.86 10.90 -6.81
C GLY A 102 2.69 10.84 -5.29
N GLY A 103 1.84 9.93 -4.83
CA GLY A 103 1.69 9.61 -3.42
C GLY A 103 2.89 8.83 -2.88
N ASN A 104 3.24 9.03 -1.62
CA ASN A 104 4.27 8.23 -0.97
C ASN A 104 3.81 6.78 -0.79
N GLY A 105 4.74 5.83 -0.83
CA GLY A 105 4.47 4.48 -0.37
C GLY A 105 4.19 4.43 1.13
N GLY A 106 3.34 3.51 1.58
CA GLY A 106 3.12 3.23 2.99
C GLY A 106 4.31 2.48 3.60
N SER A 107 4.55 2.69 4.89
CA SER A 107 5.55 1.89 5.61
C SER A 107 5.16 0.41 5.62
N GLY A 108 6.16 -0.46 5.65
CA GLY A 108 5.97 -1.91 5.77
C GLY A 108 5.71 -2.36 7.21
N VAL A 109 5.56 -3.67 7.34
CA VAL A 109 5.46 -4.39 8.62
C VAL A 109 6.25 -5.69 8.53
N VAL A 110 6.90 -6.09 9.61
CA VAL A 110 7.51 -7.42 9.75
C VAL A 110 6.73 -8.19 10.81
N ILE A 111 6.26 -9.39 10.45
CA ILE A 111 5.50 -10.25 11.35
C ILE A 111 6.23 -11.58 11.48
N ILE A 112 6.58 -11.93 12.70
CA ILE A 112 7.27 -13.18 13.03
C ILE A 112 6.36 -13.97 13.97
N THR A 113 6.08 -15.23 13.63
CA THR A 113 5.32 -16.12 14.48
C THR A 113 6.03 -17.47 14.63
N PHE A 114 5.96 -18.03 15.82
CA PHE A 114 6.52 -19.33 16.15
C PHE A 114 5.70 -19.99 17.27
N PRO A 115 5.82 -21.32 17.49
CA PRO A 115 5.12 -22.00 18.56
C PRO A 115 5.45 -21.40 19.93
N ASP A 116 4.45 -21.22 20.79
CA ASP A 116 4.63 -20.67 22.15
C ASP A 116 5.32 -21.62 23.13
N THR A 117 5.59 -22.86 22.68
CA THR A 117 6.45 -23.83 23.38
C THR A 117 7.91 -23.42 23.40
N PHE A 118 8.36 -22.56 22.48
CA PHE A 118 9.70 -21.98 22.51
C PHE A 118 9.80 -20.87 23.59
N PRO A 119 10.99 -20.64 24.15
CA PRO A 119 11.22 -19.54 25.07
C PRO A 119 10.77 -18.20 24.49
N ASP A 120 10.47 -17.26 25.36
CA ASP A 120 10.12 -15.91 24.97
C ASP A 120 11.34 -15.20 24.37
N ALA A 121 11.12 -14.50 23.24
CA ALA A 121 12.17 -13.71 22.62
C ALA A 121 12.13 -12.26 23.13
N GLN A 122 13.30 -11.66 23.23
CA GLN A 122 13.45 -10.23 23.51
C GLN A 122 13.30 -9.43 22.22
N ALA A 123 12.32 -8.54 22.19
CA ALA A 123 12.10 -7.65 21.04
C ALA A 123 12.53 -6.22 21.41
N VAL A 124 13.44 -5.65 20.65
CA VAL A 124 13.90 -4.27 20.79
C VAL A 124 13.57 -3.51 19.51
N VAL A 125 12.94 -2.36 19.63
CA VAL A 125 12.69 -1.44 18.51
C VAL A 125 13.58 -0.21 18.62
N THR A 126 13.99 0.31 17.47
CA THR A 126 14.81 1.50 17.32
C THR A 126 14.12 2.52 16.43
N GLY A 127 14.59 3.76 16.41
CA GLY A 127 14.10 4.78 15.48
C GLY A 127 12.62 5.18 15.64
N GLY A 128 12.03 5.00 16.84
CA GLY A 128 10.62 5.34 17.08
C GLY A 128 9.62 4.30 16.58
N GLY A 129 10.08 3.12 16.18
CA GLY A 129 9.24 1.99 15.80
C GLY A 129 8.37 1.48 16.96
N ARG A 130 7.46 0.54 16.64
CA ARG A 130 6.62 -0.13 17.63
C ARG A 130 6.67 -1.63 17.41
N VAL A 131 6.65 -2.39 18.51
CA VAL A 131 6.45 -3.83 18.47
C VAL A 131 5.20 -4.19 19.28
N PHE A 132 4.38 -5.07 18.72
CA PHE A 132 3.28 -5.71 19.42
C PHE A 132 3.58 -7.19 19.56
N LYS A 133 3.32 -7.74 20.74
CA LYS A 133 3.47 -9.16 21.06
C LYS A 133 2.15 -9.69 21.58
N PHE A 134 1.74 -10.84 21.06
CA PHE A 134 0.58 -11.57 21.57
C PHE A 134 0.75 -13.07 21.33
N SER A 135 -0.01 -13.87 22.06
CA SER A 135 -0.05 -15.31 21.89
C SER A 135 -1.50 -15.75 21.68
N ALA A 136 -1.71 -16.59 20.68
CA ALA A 136 -3.03 -17.15 20.38
C ALA A 136 -2.86 -18.51 19.68
N GLY A 137 -3.73 -19.48 20.02
CA GLY A 137 -3.77 -20.77 19.34
C GLY A 137 -2.46 -21.57 19.37
N GLY A 138 -1.68 -21.48 20.45
CA GLY A 138 -0.39 -22.16 20.60
C GLY A 138 0.75 -21.51 19.82
N THR A 139 0.59 -20.28 19.37
CA THR A 139 1.62 -19.51 18.66
C THR A 139 1.87 -18.17 19.33
N ARG A 140 3.10 -17.70 19.27
CA ARG A 140 3.53 -16.37 19.70
C ARG A 140 3.87 -15.53 18.47
N THR A 141 3.31 -14.32 18.41
CA THR A 141 3.45 -13.42 17.28
C THR A 141 4.06 -12.10 17.73
N TYR A 142 5.03 -11.62 16.95
CA TYR A 142 5.65 -10.30 17.07
C TYR A 142 5.37 -9.52 15.78
N VAL A 143 4.88 -8.29 15.93
CA VAL A 143 4.56 -7.38 14.80
C VAL A 143 5.38 -6.11 14.97
N PHE A 144 6.29 -5.86 14.03
CA PHE A 144 7.19 -4.71 14.03
C PHE A 144 6.72 -3.67 13.00
N TYR A 145 6.50 -2.44 13.46
CA TYR A 145 6.26 -1.25 12.64
C TYR A 145 7.47 -0.30 12.74
N GLY A 146 8.58 -0.68 12.16
CA GLY A 146 9.85 0.03 12.19
C GLY A 146 11.03 -0.91 12.41
N ASP A 147 12.21 -0.33 12.54
CA ASP A 147 13.44 -1.09 12.74
C ASP A 147 13.48 -1.72 14.14
N GLY A 148 14.00 -2.95 14.22
CA GLY A 148 14.09 -3.65 15.48
C GLY A 148 14.83 -4.97 15.36
N THR A 149 15.09 -5.58 16.52
CA THR A 149 15.73 -6.89 16.64
C THR A 149 14.84 -7.81 17.46
N LEU A 150 14.95 -9.11 17.20
CA LEU A 150 14.34 -10.18 17.97
C LEU A 150 15.44 -11.17 18.35
N GLU A 151 15.71 -11.29 19.66
CA GLU A 151 16.72 -12.21 20.18
C GLU A 151 16.05 -13.37 20.90
N PHE A 152 16.39 -14.59 20.51
CA PHE A 152 15.97 -15.82 21.16
C PHE A 152 16.97 -16.16 22.26
N GLN A 153 16.49 -16.49 23.46
CA GLN A 153 17.30 -16.89 24.62
C GLN A 153 17.24 -18.39 24.84
#